data_2284954f33cf0b543e1e9fb2c90e8347
#
_entry.id   2284954f33cf0b543e1e9fb2c90e8347
#
_cell.length_a   1.000
_cell.length_b   1.000
_cell.length_c   1.000
_cell.angle_alpha   90.00
_cell.angle_beta   90.00
_cell.angle_gamma   90.00
#
_symmetry.space_group_name_H-M   'P 1'
#
loop_
_entity.id
_entity.type
_entity.pdbx_description
1 polymer ?
#
loop_
_entity_poly.entity_id
_entity_poly.type
_entity_poly.pdbx_seq_one_letter_code
_entity_poly.pdbx_strand_id
1 'polypeptide(L)'
;MIEKILSQDELLGWRETMRSAEKTVVFTNGVFDLLHVGHVRYLAAARALGDALVVAINSDRSVRELKGHGRPIVNETERAEIIAALKQVDCVTIFDDLSPRSLIAALLPDVLVKGGDYELNEIHGREEVEAAGGRVVSLPFVPGISTSGIIERMKEVKSEA
;
A
#
# COMPACT_ATOMS: atom_id res chain seq x y z
N MET A 1 -5.39 4.57 19.95
CA MET A 1 -4.32 3.93 19.12
C MET A 1 -4.96 2.93 18.20
N ILE A 2 -4.59 2.92 16.96
CA ILE A 2 -5.16 1.97 16.00
C ILE A 2 -4.32 0.70 16.06
N GLU A 3 -4.86 -0.36 16.61
CA GLU A 3 -4.20 -1.68 16.80
C GLU A 3 -3.68 -2.32 15.50
N LYS A 4 -4.11 -1.79 14.34
CA LYS A 4 -3.71 -2.29 13.03
C LYS A 4 -2.37 -1.74 12.53
N ILE A 5 -1.81 -0.70 13.16
CA ILE A 5 -0.52 -0.13 12.75
C ILE A 5 0.59 -0.88 13.47
N LEU A 6 1.38 -1.61 12.70
CA LEU A 6 2.43 -2.51 13.20
C LEU A 6 3.81 -2.05 12.74
N SER A 7 4.81 -2.18 13.60
CA SER A 7 6.20 -2.16 13.18
C SER A 7 6.48 -3.35 12.24
N GLN A 8 7.60 -3.33 11.53
CA GLN A 8 7.93 -4.45 10.64
C GLN A 8 8.12 -5.76 11.41
N ASP A 9 8.72 -5.72 12.59
CA ASP A 9 8.89 -6.91 13.44
C ASP A 9 7.56 -7.48 13.93
N GLU A 10 6.64 -6.61 14.38
CA GLU A 10 5.28 -7.01 14.76
C GLU A 10 4.51 -7.60 13.59
N LEU A 11 4.66 -7.00 12.40
CA LEU A 11 4.04 -7.50 11.17
C LEU A 11 4.55 -8.89 10.79
N LEU A 12 5.84 -9.16 10.93
CA LEU A 12 6.38 -10.49 10.66
C LEU A 12 5.84 -11.53 11.66
N GLY A 13 5.72 -11.18 12.93
CA GLY A 13 5.08 -12.03 13.96
C GLY A 13 3.60 -12.29 13.64
N TRP A 14 2.88 -11.26 13.25
CA TRP A 14 1.48 -11.37 12.79
C TRP A 14 1.37 -12.28 11.56
N ARG A 15 2.29 -12.16 10.60
CA ARG A 15 2.32 -13.02 9.39
C ARG A 15 2.45 -14.50 9.75
N GLU A 16 3.30 -14.85 10.72
CA GLU A 16 3.44 -16.24 11.17
C GLU A 16 2.14 -16.78 11.82
N THR A 17 1.43 -15.94 12.57
CA THR A 17 0.11 -16.27 13.10
C THR A 17 -0.88 -16.58 11.98
N MET A 18 -0.90 -15.77 10.94
CA MET A 18 -1.78 -15.97 9.78
C MET A 18 -1.41 -17.24 9.02
N ARG A 19 -0.11 -17.52 8.85
CA ARG A 19 0.37 -18.75 8.21
C ARG A 19 -0.03 -19.99 8.98
N SER A 20 0.13 -19.98 10.29
CA SER A 20 -0.28 -21.07 11.16
C SER A 20 -1.80 -21.32 11.15
N ALA A 21 -2.58 -20.28 10.89
CA ALA A 21 -4.04 -20.38 10.74
C ALA A 21 -4.47 -20.68 9.29
N GLU A 22 -3.55 -20.95 8.40
CA GLU A 22 -3.79 -21.22 6.97
C GLU A 22 -4.58 -20.11 6.26
N LYS A 23 -4.33 -18.85 6.67
CA LYS A 23 -4.98 -17.66 6.11
C LYS A 23 -4.17 -17.06 4.98
N THR A 24 -4.85 -16.72 3.89
CA THR A 24 -4.26 -16.05 2.73
C THR A 24 -4.05 -14.56 3.01
N VAL A 25 -2.79 -14.14 3.02
CA VAL A 25 -2.41 -12.75 3.23
C VAL A 25 -2.13 -12.06 1.90
N VAL A 26 -2.84 -10.95 1.67
CA VAL A 26 -2.66 -10.06 0.54
C VAL A 26 -1.80 -8.87 0.98
N PHE A 27 -0.86 -8.47 0.15
CA PHE A 27 0.00 -7.32 0.39
C PHE A 27 -0.09 -6.31 -0.76
N THR A 28 -0.15 -5.05 -0.41
CA THR A 28 0.06 -3.95 -1.35
C THR A 28 0.86 -2.84 -0.69
N ASN A 29 1.46 -1.97 -1.50
CA ASN A 29 2.18 -0.80 -1.01
C ASN A 29 1.87 0.44 -1.84
N GLY A 30 2.11 1.59 -1.26
CA GLY A 30 1.95 2.87 -1.93
C GLY A 30 2.21 4.06 -1.02
N VAL A 31 2.10 5.25 -1.59
CA VAL A 31 2.25 6.51 -0.85
C VAL A 31 0.97 6.85 -0.07
N PHE A 32 -0.19 6.68 -0.69
CA PHE A 32 -1.50 6.99 -0.11
C PHE A 32 -1.55 8.39 0.54
N ASP A 33 -1.16 9.41 -0.20
CA ASP A 33 -1.04 10.77 0.33
C ASP A 33 -2.42 11.40 0.58
N LEU A 34 -3.13 11.80 -0.48
CA LEU A 34 -4.52 12.22 -0.36
C LEU A 34 -5.43 11.06 -0.75
N LEU A 35 -6.19 10.58 0.22
CA LEU A 35 -7.08 9.44 0.00
C LEU A 35 -8.29 9.87 -0.84
N HIS A 36 -8.62 9.06 -1.82
CA HIS A 36 -9.78 9.25 -2.70
C HIS A 36 -10.49 7.92 -2.97
N VAL A 37 -11.65 7.97 -3.62
CA VAL A 37 -12.46 6.78 -3.87
C VAL A 37 -11.73 5.70 -4.67
N GLY A 38 -10.77 6.09 -5.52
CA GLY A 38 -9.91 5.15 -6.24
C GLY A 38 -9.11 4.25 -5.31
N HIS A 39 -8.52 4.81 -4.26
CA HIS A 39 -7.83 4.04 -3.22
C HIS A 39 -8.78 3.10 -2.48
N VAL A 40 -9.97 3.57 -2.11
CA VAL A 40 -10.96 2.77 -1.39
C VAL A 40 -11.38 1.55 -2.22
N ARG A 41 -11.69 1.76 -3.49
CA ARG A 41 -12.08 0.68 -4.42
C ARG A 41 -10.93 -0.29 -4.68
N TYR A 42 -9.74 0.22 -4.89
CA TYR A 42 -8.54 -0.58 -5.07
C TYR A 42 -8.26 -1.48 -3.87
N LEU A 43 -8.27 -0.92 -2.65
CA LEU A 43 -8.02 -1.69 -1.43
C LEU A 43 -9.13 -2.71 -1.17
N ALA A 44 -10.38 -2.40 -1.51
CA ALA A 44 -11.48 -3.37 -1.43
C ALA A 44 -11.28 -4.54 -2.40
N ALA A 45 -10.86 -4.27 -3.64
CA ALA A 45 -10.57 -5.30 -4.62
C ALA A 45 -9.35 -6.16 -4.21
N ALA A 46 -8.31 -5.54 -3.66
CA ALA A 46 -7.15 -6.25 -3.13
C ALA A 46 -7.55 -7.18 -1.96
N ARG A 47 -8.33 -6.68 -0.99
CA ARG A 47 -8.80 -7.47 0.15
C ARG A 47 -9.62 -8.70 -0.26
N ALA A 48 -10.37 -8.60 -1.36
CA ALA A 48 -11.18 -9.70 -1.89
C ALA A 48 -10.35 -10.89 -2.41
N LEU A 49 -9.04 -10.71 -2.58
CA LEU A 49 -8.12 -11.77 -3.05
C LEU A 49 -7.62 -12.70 -1.94
N GLY A 50 -7.93 -12.41 -0.68
CA GLY A 50 -7.48 -13.25 0.44
C GLY A 50 -8.26 -12.99 1.73
N ASP A 51 -7.76 -13.53 2.82
CA ASP A 51 -8.37 -13.45 4.15
C ASP A 51 -8.00 -12.18 4.91
N ALA A 52 -6.85 -11.58 4.60
CA ALA A 52 -6.37 -10.36 5.24
C ALA A 52 -5.56 -9.50 4.27
N LEU A 53 -5.61 -8.18 4.44
CA LEU A 53 -4.89 -7.20 3.63
C LEU A 53 -3.89 -6.42 4.48
N VAL A 54 -2.63 -6.50 4.10
CA VAL A 54 -1.54 -5.66 4.61
C VAL A 54 -1.29 -4.52 3.62
N VAL A 55 -1.24 -3.30 4.15
CA VAL A 55 -0.87 -2.11 3.37
C VAL A 55 0.42 -1.54 3.93
N ALA A 56 1.47 -1.51 3.12
CA ALA A 56 2.72 -0.84 3.46
C ALA A 56 2.75 0.56 2.84
N ILE A 57 3.00 1.57 3.64
CA ILE A 57 3.08 2.96 3.17
C ILE A 57 4.51 3.48 3.21
N ASN A 58 4.88 4.24 2.21
CA ASN A 58 6.18 4.91 2.16
C ASN A 58 6.32 5.93 3.30
N SER A 59 7.48 5.97 3.95
CA SER A 59 7.83 7.04 4.88
C SER A 59 7.83 8.40 4.19
N ASP A 60 7.74 9.47 4.96
CA ASP A 60 7.82 10.84 4.42
C ASP A 60 9.15 11.09 3.70
N ARG A 61 10.25 10.51 4.22
CA ARG A 61 11.55 10.59 3.58
C ARG A 61 11.54 9.93 2.20
N SER A 62 11.06 8.71 2.10
CA SER A 62 11.03 7.99 0.82
C SER A 62 10.09 8.65 -0.19
N VAL A 63 8.97 9.23 0.27
CA VAL A 63 8.07 10.00 -0.61
C VAL A 63 8.75 11.24 -1.17
N ARG A 64 9.49 11.99 -0.36
CA ARG A 64 10.24 13.16 -0.84
C ARG A 64 11.28 12.79 -1.91
N GLU A 65 11.98 11.69 -1.72
CA GLU A 65 12.94 11.20 -2.71
C GLU A 65 12.27 10.76 -4.02
N LEU A 66 11.11 10.11 -3.94
CA LEU A 66 10.39 9.61 -5.12
C LEU A 66 9.59 10.70 -5.87
N LYS A 67 9.04 11.69 -5.16
CA LYS A 67 8.06 12.65 -5.72
C LYS A 67 8.47 14.10 -5.60
N GLY A 68 9.54 14.43 -4.89
CA GLY A 68 10.04 15.80 -4.71
C GLY A 68 9.56 16.46 -3.41
N HIS A 69 10.07 17.69 -3.17
CA HIS A 69 9.91 18.40 -1.90
C HIS A 69 8.46 18.84 -1.56
N GLY A 70 7.56 18.89 -2.53
CA GLY A 70 6.15 19.24 -2.27
C GLY A 70 5.30 18.08 -1.73
N ARG A 71 5.89 16.92 -1.56
CA ARG A 71 5.18 15.68 -1.15
C ARG A 71 5.92 14.97 0.01
N PRO A 72 5.23 14.27 0.92
CA PRO A 72 3.78 14.14 0.97
C PRO A 72 3.09 15.42 1.50
N ILE A 73 1.80 15.54 1.26
CA ILE A 73 0.93 16.59 1.86
C ILE A 73 0.56 16.17 3.29
N VAL A 74 0.22 14.90 3.48
CA VAL A 74 -0.15 14.31 4.77
C VAL A 74 1.04 13.48 5.29
N ASN A 75 1.43 13.68 6.54
CA ASN A 75 2.57 12.96 7.12
C ASN A 75 2.30 11.47 7.28
N GLU A 76 3.37 10.68 7.40
CA GLU A 76 3.30 9.21 7.41
C GLU A 76 2.43 8.64 8.53
N THR A 77 2.44 9.26 9.71
CA THR A 77 1.63 8.80 10.85
C THR A 77 0.15 8.97 10.57
N GLU A 78 -0.25 10.14 10.10
CA GLU A 78 -1.64 10.43 9.72
C GLU A 78 -2.09 9.57 8.53
N ARG A 79 -1.24 9.37 7.53
CA ARG A 79 -1.54 8.46 6.40
C ARG A 79 -1.78 7.03 6.89
N ALA A 80 -0.95 6.54 7.81
CA ALA A 80 -1.11 5.22 8.40
C ALA A 80 -2.44 5.09 9.15
N GLU A 81 -2.80 6.09 9.95
CA GLU A 81 -4.07 6.11 10.69
C GLU A 81 -5.28 6.10 9.75
N ILE A 82 -5.27 6.93 8.71
CA ILE A 82 -6.35 7.00 7.72
C ILE A 82 -6.54 5.65 7.02
N ILE A 83 -5.46 5.03 6.57
CA ILE A 83 -5.52 3.72 5.92
C ILE A 83 -5.98 2.63 6.89
N ALA A 84 -5.48 2.63 8.12
CA ALA A 84 -5.87 1.65 9.13
C ALA A 84 -7.35 1.74 9.54
N ALA A 85 -7.95 2.93 9.41
CA ALA A 85 -9.38 3.13 9.68
C ALA A 85 -10.30 2.51 8.63
N LEU A 86 -9.77 2.14 7.47
CA LEU A 86 -10.56 1.50 6.41
C LEU A 86 -10.92 0.06 6.81
N LYS A 87 -12.19 -0.29 6.61
CA LYS A 87 -12.73 -1.61 6.98
C LYS A 87 -11.98 -2.77 6.33
N GLN A 88 -11.57 -2.60 5.08
CA GLN A 88 -10.90 -3.64 4.29
C GLN A 88 -9.42 -3.83 4.60
N VAL A 89 -8.83 -2.99 5.44
CA VAL A 89 -7.42 -3.07 5.82
C VAL A 89 -7.28 -3.77 7.17
N ASP A 90 -6.45 -4.79 7.23
CA ASP A 90 -6.19 -5.56 8.46
C ASP A 90 -4.92 -5.11 9.17
N CYS A 91 -3.86 -4.79 8.42
CA CYS A 91 -2.59 -4.27 8.98
C CYS A 91 -2.03 -3.15 8.11
N VAL A 92 -1.37 -2.19 8.76
CA VAL A 92 -0.59 -1.12 8.11
C VAL A 92 0.81 -1.12 8.69
N THR A 93 1.80 -0.93 7.85
CA THR A 93 3.19 -0.69 8.28
C THR A 93 3.82 0.43 7.47
N ILE A 94 4.81 1.10 8.03
CA ILE A 94 5.58 2.15 7.35
C ILE A 94 6.94 1.55 6.97
N PHE A 95 7.36 1.77 5.73
CA PHE A 95 8.70 1.37 5.27
C PHE A 95 9.46 2.58 4.69
N ASP A 96 10.77 2.61 4.92
CA ASP A 96 11.62 3.75 4.59
C ASP A 96 12.43 3.56 3.29
N ASP A 97 12.56 2.34 2.81
CA ASP A 97 13.24 2.03 1.56
C ASP A 97 12.49 2.64 0.35
N LEU A 98 13.23 2.96 -0.71
CA LEU A 98 12.62 3.41 -1.96
C LEU A 98 11.83 2.29 -2.67
N SER A 99 12.23 1.05 -2.46
CA SER A 99 11.56 -0.14 -2.97
C SER A 99 11.01 -0.98 -1.81
N PRO A 100 9.80 -1.54 -1.92
CA PRO A 100 9.25 -2.43 -0.89
C PRO A 100 9.84 -3.84 -0.92
N ARG A 101 10.81 -4.13 -1.78
CA ARG A 101 11.34 -5.47 -2.05
C ARG A 101 11.84 -6.19 -0.80
N SER A 102 12.62 -5.50 0.05
CA SER A 102 13.15 -6.09 1.29
C SER A 102 12.03 -6.51 2.25
N LEU A 103 11.03 -5.67 2.41
CA LEU A 103 9.86 -5.96 3.23
C LEU A 103 9.05 -7.13 2.66
N ILE A 104 8.81 -7.14 1.35
CA ILE A 104 8.09 -8.23 0.68
C ILE A 104 8.84 -9.55 0.81
N ALA A 105 10.17 -9.54 0.65
CA ALA A 105 11.02 -10.73 0.80
C ALA A 105 10.99 -11.29 2.23
N ALA A 106 10.90 -10.43 3.24
CA ALA A 106 10.79 -10.85 4.64
C ALA A 106 9.39 -11.37 4.98
N LEU A 107 8.34 -10.71 4.47
CA LEU A 107 6.94 -11.04 4.77
C LEU A 107 6.46 -12.27 3.99
N LEU A 108 6.86 -12.41 2.73
CA LEU A 108 6.40 -13.45 1.80
C LEU A 108 4.87 -13.58 1.81
N PRO A 109 4.13 -12.56 1.33
CA PRO A 109 2.69 -12.63 1.24
C PRO A 109 2.25 -13.71 0.25
N ASP A 110 1.02 -14.21 0.41
CA ASP A 110 0.46 -15.19 -0.53
C ASP A 110 0.03 -14.53 -1.85
N VAL A 111 -0.41 -13.28 -1.76
CA VAL A 111 -0.79 -12.47 -2.93
C VAL A 111 -0.14 -11.10 -2.83
N LEU A 112 0.67 -10.76 -3.82
CA LEU A 112 1.25 -9.43 -4.00
C LEU A 112 0.42 -8.66 -5.02
N VAL A 113 -0.15 -7.53 -4.61
CA VAL A 113 -1.01 -6.71 -5.46
C VAL A 113 -0.33 -5.39 -5.81
N LYS A 114 -0.34 -5.05 -7.07
CA LYS A 114 0.11 -3.75 -7.58
C LYS A 114 -1.02 -3.06 -8.35
N GLY A 115 -1.19 -1.78 -8.11
CA GLY A 115 -2.15 -0.96 -8.84
C GLY A 115 -1.55 -0.39 -10.13
N GLY A 116 -2.32 -0.36 -11.20
CA GLY A 116 -1.96 0.22 -12.49
C GLY A 116 -1.57 -0.80 -13.56
N ASP A 117 -1.20 -0.27 -14.72
CA ASP A 117 -0.81 -1.07 -15.90
C ASP A 117 0.68 -1.42 -15.86
N TYR A 118 1.11 -2.14 -14.82
CA TYR A 118 2.48 -2.64 -14.75
C TYR A 118 2.59 -4.00 -15.45
N GLU A 119 3.68 -4.17 -16.21
CA GLU A 119 4.13 -5.48 -16.60
C GLU A 119 4.50 -6.28 -15.33
N LEU A 120 4.11 -7.55 -15.25
CA LEU A 120 4.35 -8.35 -14.04
C LEU A 120 5.84 -8.46 -13.69
N ASN A 121 6.73 -8.42 -14.68
CA ASN A 121 8.18 -8.45 -14.49
C ASN A 121 8.77 -7.14 -13.91
N GLU A 122 8.02 -6.05 -13.91
CA GLU A 122 8.41 -4.77 -13.31
C GLU A 122 8.01 -4.64 -11.85
N ILE A 123 7.26 -5.60 -11.32
CA ILE A 123 6.78 -5.56 -9.93
C ILE A 123 7.88 -6.02 -8.98
N HIS A 124 8.30 -5.12 -8.10
CA HIS A 124 9.30 -5.42 -7.07
C HIS A 124 8.77 -6.46 -6.09
N GLY A 125 9.59 -7.48 -5.79
CA GLY A 125 9.22 -8.56 -4.88
C GLY A 125 8.50 -9.73 -5.55
N ARG A 126 8.20 -9.65 -6.85
CA ARG A 126 7.55 -10.73 -7.59
C ARG A 126 8.30 -12.04 -7.48
N GLU A 127 9.60 -12.03 -7.75
CA GLU A 127 10.42 -13.25 -7.77
C GLU A 127 10.39 -13.96 -6.42
N GLU A 128 10.49 -13.20 -5.34
CA GLU A 128 10.47 -13.71 -3.98
C GLU A 128 9.11 -14.33 -3.63
N VAL A 129 8.02 -13.68 -4.01
CA VAL A 129 6.66 -14.16 -3.75
C VAL A 129 6.37 -15.42 -4.55
N GLU A 130 6.67 -15.44 -5.85
CA GLU A 130 6.45 -16.60 -6.72
C GLU A 130 7.32 -17.80 -6.31
N ALA A 131 8.58 -17.57 -5.93
CA ALA A 131 9.46 -18.63 -5.42
C ALA A 131 8.96 -19.26 -4.12
N ALA A 132 8.23 -18.51 -3.31
CA ALA A 132 7.60 -18.99 -2.07
C ALA A 132 6.21 -19.63 -2.30
N GLY A 133 5.75 -19.75 -3.54
CA GLY A 133 4.47 -20.33 -3.89
C GLY A 133 3.30 -19.35 -3.92
N GLY A 134 3.55 -18.06 -3.74
CA GLY A 134 2.55 -17.00 -3.87
C GLY A 134 2.30 -16.58 -5.31
N ARG A 135 1.45 -15.60 -5.49
CA ARG A 135 1.09 -15.05 -6.81
C ARG A 135 1.09 -13.51 -6.81
N VAL A 136 1.24 -12.95 -7.99
CA VAL A 136 1.23 -11.50 -8.21
C VAL A 136 0.02 -11.12 -9.05
N VAL A 137 -0.69 -10.09 -8.65
CA VAL A 137 -1.90 -9.59 -9.31
C VAL A 137 -1.76 -8.09 -9.57
N SER A 138 -2.00 -7.67 -10.81
CA SER A 138 -2.14 -6.26 -11.17
C SER A 138 -3.62 -5.90 -11.19
N LEU A 139 -4.00 -4.85 -10.45
CA LEU A 139 -5.36 -4.31 -10.46
C LEU A 139 -5.39 -2.96 -11.18
N PRO A 140 -6.37 -2.72 -12.05
CA PRO A 140 -6.45 -1.46 -12.78
C PRO A 140 -6.74 -0.28 -11.86
N PHE A 141 -6.24 0.91 -12.21
CA PHE A 141 -6.64 2.16 -11.58
C PHE A 141 -8.08 2.53 -11.94
N VAL A 142 -8.74 3.27 -11.03
CA VAL A 142 -10.02 3.90 -11.35
C VAL A 142 -9.75 5.09 -12.26
N PRO A 143 -10.30 5.13 -13.50
CA PRO A 143 -10.05 6.21 -14.44
C PRO A 143 -10.48 7.59 -13.90
N GLY A 144 -9.68 8.62 -14.19
CA GLY A 144 -10.02 10.01 -13.90
C GLY A 144 -9.82 10.44 -12.44
N ILE A 145 -9.30 9.59 -11.56
CA ILE A 145 -9.09 9.91 -10.15
C ILE A 145 -7.64 9.62 -9.77
N SER A 146 -6.93 10.67 -9.29
CA SER A 146 -5.58 10.55 -8.75
C SER A 146 -5.32 11.64 -7.71
N THR A 147 -4.38 11.40 -6.80
CA THR A 147 -3.93 12.42 -5.84
C THR A 147 -3.37 13.65 -6.54
N SER A 148 -2.56 13.46 -7.59
CA SER A 148 -2.04 14.56 -8.40
C SER A 148 -3.15 15.38 -9.08
N GLY A 149 -4.20 14.73 -9.58
CA GLY A 149 -5.37 15.40 -10.17
C GLY A 149 -6.16 16.21 -9.14
N ILE A 150 -6.28 15.73 -7.92
CA ILE A 150 -6.92 16.48 -6.82
C ILE A 150 -6.11 17.73 -6.49
N ILE A 151 -4.79 17.62 -6.37
CA ILE A 151 -3.90 18.74 -6.09
C ILE A 151 -4.01 19.81 -7.19
N GLU A 152 -4.02 19.42 -8.47
CA GLU A 152 -4.19 20.34 -9.59
C GLU A 152 -5.53 21.09 -9.55
N ARG A 153 -6.62 20.39 -9.27
CA ARG A 153 -7.95 21.02 -9.11
C ARG A 153 -7.98 22.01 -7.94
N MET A 154 -7.29 21.73 -6.85
CA MET A 154 -7.18 22.65 -5.71
C MET A 154 -6.45 23.95 -6.10
N LYS A 155 -5.42 23.88 -6.95
CA LYS A 155 -4.72 25.04 -7.47
C LYS A 155 -5.62 25.89 -8.38
N GLU A 156 -6.41 25.26 -9.25
CA GLU A 156 -7.37 25.92 -10.13
C GLU A 156 -8.41 26.70 -9.32
N VAL A 157 -9.03 26.07 -8.32
CA VAL A 157 -10.00 26.74 -7.43
C VAL A 157 -9.41 27.97 -6.75
N LYS A 158 -8.13 27.91 -6.33
CA LYS A 158 -7.45 29.05 -5.71
C LYS A 158 -7.23 30.18 -6.69
N SER A 159 -6.99 29.91 -7.96
CA SER A 159 -6.77 30.95 -8.99
C SER A 159 -8.05 31.67 -9.42
N GLU A 160 -9.22 31.05 -9.21
CA GLU A 160 -10.54 31.63 -9.50
C GLU A 160 -11.09 32.48 -8.34
N ALA A 161 -10.52 32.36 -7.16
CA ALA A 161 -10.90 33.12 -5.97
C ALA A 161 -10.12 34.43 -5.88
#